data_5b3863009030fda56a0364fc47754b80
#
_entry.id   5b3863009030fda56a0364fc47754b80
#
_cell.length_a   1.000
_cell.length_b   1.000
_cell.length_c   1.000
_cell.angle_alpha   90.00
_cell.angle_beta   90.00
_cell.angle_gamma   90.00
#
_symmetry.space_group_name_H-M   'P 1'
#
loop_
_entity.id
_entity.type
_entity.pdbx_description
1 polymer ?
#
loop_
_entity_poly.entity_id
_entity_poly.type
_entity_poly.pdbx_seq_one_letter_code
_entity_poly.pdbx_strand_id
1 'polypeptide(L)'
;MRIFAGLLLAVLILFSGFGCAVPDGKMRVITEDNPPYNFMDERGNITGQSTEIVRSLISKTGSDAAIELMQWSKGYDIVQNQPNTMIFSTGRIPFREQMFKWVGPIGFADEWFYAKRGSDLKISSLDDARKVKSIAVYKDDSNQLFLIEKGFTNLDVNENDVQCIKKLMDGKVDLWLGPSEGFPFLAYQAGVNPAEIEPLSYVRRTDWYLAFNRLTPDTTIEAWQKALDAMKNPDKPGVVSIYEDIITSYVLPRYAANSVSKEAVIQLVEKTSSDIAADAAGTFSKINAGQSPYLDKGRPDLYVYVFDKYVTEAANADNPAVVGRNFKGVPDMAGRLFRDNLVEGALKNGTGWEDYVFTMPGKIGLFYKSAYYKLVTGSDGKQYVVCVGRYKDKQE
;
A
#
# COMPACT_ATOMS: atom_id res chain seq x y z
N MET A 1 76.00 53.23 14.81
CA MET A 1 75.01 52.99 13.79
C MET A 1 74.60 51.52 13.90
N ARG A 2 73.44 51.22 14.53
CA ARG A 2 72.97 49.85 14.76
C ARG A 2 71.77 49.61 13.84
N ILE A 3 71.93 48.63 12.96
CA ILE A 3 70.88 48.18 12.01
C ILE A 3 70.01 47.15 12.72
N PHE A 4 68.74 47.45 12.88
CA PHE A 4 67.70 46.45 13.36
C PHE A 4 67.16 45.70 12.14
N ALA A 5 67.40 44.40 12.10
CA ALA A 5 66.74 43.49 11.19
C ALA A 5 65.41 43.00 11.81
N GLY A 6 64.26 43.40 11.23
CA GLY A 6 62.94 42.92 11.64
C GLY A 6 62.67 41.55 11.00
N LEU A 7 62.39 40.57 11.88
CA LEU A 7 61.93 39.20 11.51
C LEU A 7 60.44 39.24 11.33
N LEU A 8 59.92 39.06 10.10
CA LEU A 8 58.50 38.88 9.82
C LEU A 8 58.13 37.38 10.03
N LEU A 9 57.41 37.09 11.07
CA LEU A 9 56.89 35.76 11.35
C LEU A 9 55.58 35.60 10.58
N ALA A 10 55.59 34.82 9.47
CA ALA A 10 54.38 34.44 8.75
C ALA A 10 53.72 33.28 9.48
N VAL A 11 52.56 33.53 10.10
CA VAL A 11 51.71 32.50 10.70
C VAL A 11 50.90 31.85 9.58
N LEU A 12 51.27 30.62 9.18
CA LEU A 12 50.47 29.76 8.31
C LEU A 12 49.33 29.15 9.15
N ILE A 13 48.11 29.67 8.98
CA ILE A 13 46.91 29.05 9.54
C ILE A 13 46.55 27.89 8.63
N LEU A 14 46.91 26.68 9.04
CA LEU A 14 46.42 25.43 8.45
C LEU A 14 44.92 25.30 8.82
N PHE A 15 44.04 25.62 7.89
CA PHE A 15 42.66 25.20 7.94
C PHE A 15 42.62 23.67 7.75
N SER A 16 42.71 22.94 8.85
CA SER A 16 42.30 21.53 8.87
C SER A 16 40.78 21.49 8.66
N GLY A 17 40.37 21.22 7.42
CA GLY A 17 39.00 20.88 7.11
C GLY A 17 38.63 19.65 7.94
N PHE A 18 37.76 19.83 8.94
CA PHE A 18 37.02 18.72 9.55
C PHE A 18 36.12 18.14 8.47
N GLY A 19 36.65 17.27 7.62
CA GLY A 19 35.85 16.31 6.90
C GLY A 19 35.23 15.41 7.97
N CYS A 20 33.92 15.49 8.15
CA CYS A 20 33.20 14.45 8.85
C CYS A 20 33.52 13.13 8.15
N ALA A 21 34.47 12.38 8.69
CA ALA A 21 34.70 10.99 8.27
C ALA A 21 33.41 10.25 8.57
N VAL A 22 32.74 9.81 7.51
CA VAL A 22 31.65 8.81 7.63
C VAL A 22 32.29 7.61 8.32
N PRO A 23 31.75 7.09 9.43
CA PRO A 23 32.30 5.93 10.07
C PRO A 23 32.37 4.80 9.05
N ASP A 24 33.55 4.17 8.93
CA ASP A 24 33.83 3.03 8.04
C ASP A 24 33.16 1.79 8.62
N GLY A 25 31.85 1.79 8.68
CA GLY A 25 31.00 0.75 9.27
C GLY A 25 30.04 0.20 8.24
N LYS A 26 29.85 -1.12 8.31
CA LYS A 26 28.83 -1.85 7.55
C LYS A 26 27.47 -1.20 7.73
N MET A 27 26.76 -0.96 6.61
CA MET A 27 25.40 -0.42 6.67
C MET A 27 24.46 -1.41 7.39
N ARG A 28 23.68 -0.91 8.34
CA ARG A 28 22.61 -1.66 9.00
C ARG A 28 21.30 -1.39 8.27
N VAL A 29 20.64 -2.45 7.86
CA VAL A 29 19.35 -2.42 7.16
C VAL A 29 18.29 -2.98 8.08
N ILE A 30 17.36 -2.13 8.49
CA ILE A 30 16.39 -2.43 9.55
C ILE A 30 14.99 -2.56 8.97
N THR A 31 14.18 -3.42 9.57
CA THR A 31 12.75 -3.53 9.29
C THR A 31 11.99 -4.02 10.52
N GLU A 32 10.67 -4.05 10.42
CA GLU A 32 9.75 -4.55 11.44
C GLU A 32 9.01 -5.80 10.96
N ASP A 33 8.18 -6.39 11.84
CA ASP A 33 7.26 -7.47 11.48
C ASP A 33 5.94 -6.91 10.96
N ASN A 34 5.81 -6.85 9.63
CA ASN A 34 4.65 -6.31 8.92
C ASN A 34 4.33 -7.17 7.66
N PRO A 35 3.68 -8.33 7.84
CA PRO A 35 3.32 -9.19 6.71
C PRO A 35 2.22 -8.55 5.83
N PRO A 36 2.26 -8.77 4.51
CA PRO A 36 3.15 -9.65 3.74
C PRO A 36 4.44 -8.98 3.24
N TYR A 37 4.78 -7.80 3.73
CA TYR A 37 5.85 -6.97 3.19
C TYR A 37 7.22 -7.30 3.75
N ASN A 38 7.31 -7.43 5.05
CA ASN A 38 8.53 -7.77 5.79
C ASN A 38 8.12 -8.48 7.08
N PHE A 39 8.54 -9.72 7.24
CA PHE A 39 8.15 -10.55 8.39
C PHE A 39 9.13 -11.71 8.57
N MET A 40 9.03 -12.38 9.71
CA MET A 40 9.77 -13.61 9.96
C MET A 40 8.90 -14.82 9.59
N ASP A 41 9.41 -15.70 8.72
CA ASP A 41 8.71 -16.94 8.37
C ASP A 41 8.82 -17.98 9.50
N GLU A 42 8.10 -19.10 9.37
CA GLU A 42 8.10 -20.20 10.35
C GLU A 42 9.49 -20.88 10.53
N ARG A 43 10.43 -20.63 9.62
CA ARG A 43 11.81 -21.15 9.66
C ARG A 43 12.78 -20.16 10.29
N GLY A 44 12.30 -18.97 10.69
CA GLY A 44 13.10 -17.91 11.27
C GLY A 44 13.83 -17.03 10.24
N ASN A 45 13.46 -17.08 8.95
CA ASN A 45 14.02 -16.19 7.93
C ASN A 45 13.20 -14.91 7.83
N ILE A 46 13.88 -13.78 7.73
CA ILE A 46 13.23 -12.51 7.41
C ILE A 46 12.87 -12.56 5.92
N THR A 47 11.61 -12.40 5.56
CA THR A 47 11.10 -12.49 4.19
C THR A 47 9.98 -11.48 3.96
N GLY A 48 9.35 -11.50 2.78
CA GLY A 48 8.29 -10.58 2.41
C GLY A 48 8.65 -9.74 1.19
N GLN A 49 7.65 -9.16 0.55
CA GLN A 49 7.81 -8.44 -0.72
C GLN A 49 8.88 -7.34 -0.64
N SER A 50 8.79 -6.47 0.35
CA SER A 50 9.77 -5.39 0.56
C SER A 50 11.14 -5.94 0.93
N THR A 51 11.18 -7.02 1.71
CA THR A 51 12.45 -7.68 2.09
C THR A 51 13.19 -8.21 0.86
N GLU A 52 12.50 -8.86 -0.08
CA GLU A 52 13.14 -9.39 -1.30
C GLU A 52 13.58 -8.27 -2.26
N ILE A 53 12.80 -7.19 -2.36
CA ILE A 53 13.24 -5.98 -3.09
C ILE A 53 14.52 -5.45 -2.49
N VAL A 54 14.59 -5.28 -1.16
CA VAL A 54 15.77 -4.76 -0.47
C VAL A 54 16.96 -5.72 -0.59
N ARG A 55 16.78 -7.04 -0.52
CA ARG A 55 17.86 -8.01 -0.79
C ARG A 55 18.42 -7.87 -2.20
N SER A 56 17.55 -7.72 -3.18
CA SER A 56 17.97 -7.49 -4.57
C SER A 56 18.76 -6.18 -4.70
N LEU A 57 18.35 -5.10 -4.01
CA LEU A 57 19.07 -3.83 -3.98
C LEU A 57 20.43 -3.95 -3.29
N ILE A 58 20.53 -4.64 -2.15
CA ILE A 58 21.81 -4.95 -1.47
C ILE A 58 22.77 -5.63 -2.45
N SER A 59 22.30 -6.67 -3.14
CA SER A 59 23.11 -7.39 -4.13
C SER A 59 23.54 -6.50 -5.30
N LYS A 60 22.63 -5.70 -5.86
CA LYS A 60 22.88 -4.85 -7.04
C LYS A 60 23.81 -3.66 -6.74
N THR A 61 23.77 -3.14 -5.52
CA THR A 61 24.64 -2.04 -5.09
C THR A 61 26.00 -2.51 -4.56
N GLY A 62 26.20 -3.85 -4.46
CA GLY A 62 27.42 -4.42 -3.89
C GLY A 62 27.57 -4.17 -2.39
N SER A 63 26.48 -3.83 -1.70
CA SER A 63 26.47 -3.68 -0.24
C SER A 63 26.60 -5.06 0.43
N ASP A 64 27.29 -5.10 1.57
CA ASP A 64 27.41 -6.29 2.43
C ASP A 64 26.46 -6.24 3.64
N ALA A 65 25.44 -5.37 3.57
CA ALA A 65 24.48 -5.13 4.63
C ALA A 65 23.67 -6.41 4.98
N ALA A 66 23.40 -6.60 6.26
CA ALA A 66 22.47 -7.61 6.74
C ALA A 66 21.14 -6.94 7.16
N ILE A 67 20.03 -7.62 6.89
CA ILE A 67 18.71 -7.16 7.32
C ILE A 67 18.45 -7.58 8.75
N GLU A 68 18.06 -6.63 9.60
CA GLU A 68 17.72 -6.82 11.01
C GLU A 68 16.22 -6.56 11.19
N LEU A 69 15.51 -7.51 11.84
CA LEU A 69 14.11 -7.34 12.19
C LEU A 69 13.99 -6.93 13.67
N MET A 70 13.24 -5.85 13.92
CA MET A 70 12.99 -5.36 15.27
C MET A 70 11.68 -4.56 15.34
N GLN A 71 11.26 -4.17 16.54
CA GLN A 71 10.10 -3.32 16.71
C GLN A 71 10.29 -1.97 15.98
N TRP A 72 9.24 -1.47 15.33
CA TRP A 72 9.25 -0.25 14.53
C TRP A 72 9.87 0.95 15.27
N SER A 73 9.33 1.31 16.44
CA SER A 73 9.78 2.48 17.18
C SER A 73 11.27 2.43 17.54
N LYS A 74 11.81 1.24 17.82
CA LYS A 74 13.24 1.03 18.07
C LYS A 74 14.07 1.22 16.81
N GLY A 75 13.65 0.61 15.69
CA GLY A 75 14.32 0.76 14.40
C GLY A 75 14.31 2.21 13.91
N TYR A 76 13.16 2.85 14.04
CA TYR A 76 12.95 4.25 13.69
C TYR A 76 13.88 5.20 14.48
N ASP A 77 14.00 5.00 15.80
CA ASP A 77 14.94 5.77 16.64
C ASP A 77 16.41 5.55 16.22
N ILE A 78 16.80 4.31 15.96
CA ILE A 78 18.16 3.97 15.52
C ILE A 78 18.50 4.74 14.22
N VAL A 79 17.61 4.72 13.23
CA VAL A 79 17.90 5.34 11.93
C VAL A 79 17.93 6.87 12.01
N GLN A 80 17.19 7.47 12.92
CA GLN A 80 17.30 8.92 13.16
C GLN A 80 18.66 9.31 13.76
N ASN A 81 19.20 8.49 14.66
CA ASN A 81 20.30 8.88 15.54
C ASN A 81 21.65 8.24 15.17
N GLN A 82 21.69 7.17 14.36
CA GLN A 82 22.91 6.45 14.04
C GLN A 82 23.26 6.54 12.55
N PRO A 83 24.46 7.01 12.18
CA PRO A 83 24.95 6.96 10.81
C PRO A 83 25.02 5.52 10.25
N ASN A 84 25.08 5.39 8.94
CA ASN A 84 25.16 4.11 8.22
C ASN A 84 23.98 3.15 8.55
N THR A 85 22.80 3.71 8.74
CA THR A 85 21.58 2.97 9.01
C THR A 85 20.50 3.31 7.99
N MET A 86 19.62 2.34 7.72
CA MET A 86 18.45 2.50 6.87
C MET A 86 17.33 1.62 7.41
N ILE A 87 16.09 2.12 7.35
CA ILE A 87 14.88 1.36 7.63
C ILE A 87 13.98 1.38 6.40
N PHE A 88 13.37 0.23 6.07
CA PHE A 88 12.50 0.13 4.90
C PHE A 88 11.03 -0.14 5.26
N SER A 89 10.17 -0.08 4.26
CA SER A 89 8.72 -0.02 4.39
C SER A 89 8.24 1.20 5.20
N THR A 90 8.96 2.32 5.03
CA THR A 90 8.71 3.56 5.77
C THR A 90 7.79 4.47 4.97
N GLY A 91 6.64 4.82 5.55
CA GLY A 91 5.74 5.82 4.96
C GLY A 91 6.43 7.18 4.84
N ARG A 92 6.59 7.67 3.59
CA ARG A 92 7.11 9.02 3.33
C ARG A 92 5.98 10.03 3.45
N ILE A 93 5.99 10.78 4.53
CA ILE A 93 4.99 11.78 4.86
C ILE A 93 5.66 13.15 5.11
N PRO A 94 4.94 14.29 5.00
CA PRO A 94 5.53 15.62 5.16
C PRO A 94 6.33 15.78 6.46
N PHE A 95 5.83 15.24 7.56
CA PHE A 95 6.51 15.27 8.86
C PHE A 95 7.91 14.65 8.83
N ARG A 96 8.12 13.58 8.04
CA ARG A 96 9.39 12.85 7.95
C ARG A 96 10.33 13.36 6.85
N GLU A 97 9.86 14.24 5.96
CA GLU A 97 10.57 14.61 4.73
C GLU A 97 12.01 15.07 5.00
N GLN A 98 12.21 15.89 6.02
CA GLN A 98 13.51 16.44 6.39
C GLN A 98 14.33 15.57 7.35
N MET A 99 13.78 14.44 7.80
CA MET A 99 14.41 13.57 8.79
C MET A 99 15.33 12.53 8.16
N PHE A 100 15.06 12.17 6.90
CA PHE A 100 15.73 11.08 6.20
C PHE A 100 16.14 11.47 4.79
N LYS A 101 16.99 10.63 4.17
CA LYS A 101 17.19 10.58 2.73
C LYS A 101 16.41 9.36 2.19
N TRP A 102 15.81 9.50 1.02
CA TRP A 102 14.79 8.59 0.55
C TRP A 102 15.18 7.87 -0.74
N VAL A 103 14.88 6.57 -0.80
CA VAL A 103 14.93 5.76 -2.03
C VAL A 103 13.59 5.04 -2.16
N GLY A 104 12.95 5.15 -3.31
CA GLY A 104 11.64 4.55 -3.51
C GLY A 104 10.81 5.18 -4.62
N PRO A 105 9.48 4.93 -4.61
CA PRO A 105 8.78 4.04 -3.68
C PRO A 105 9.07 2.55 -3.91
N ILE A 106 8.95 1.72 -2.85
CA ILE A 106 9.06 0.25 -2.95
C ILE A 106 7.73 -0.48 -2.76
N GLY A 107 6.69 0.24 -2.45
CA GLY A 107 5.34 -0.25 -2.22
C GLY A 107 4.44 0.86 -1.73
N PHE A 108 3.24 0.51 -1.33
CA PHE A 108 2.27 1.44 -0.75
C PHE A 108 1.28 0.70 0.17
N ALA A 109 0.53 1.46 0.95
CA ALA A 109 -0.68 1.01 1.63
C ALA A 109 -1.82 2.01 1.40
N ASP A 110 -3.02 1.51 1.19
CA ASP A 110 -4.24 2.29 1.26
C ASP A 110 -4.78 2.23 2.68
N GLU A 111 -4.86 3.38 3.35
CA GLU A 111 -5.20 3.50 4.76
C GLU A 111 -6.69 3.76 4.95
N TRP A 112 -7.32 2.99 5.84
CA TRP A 112 -8.75 3.01 6.10
C TRP A 112 -9.05 3.13 7.58
N PHE A 113 -10.14 3.82 7.91
CA PHE A 113 -10.80 3.62 9.19
C PHE A 113 -11.59 2.32 9.19
N TYR A 114 -11.27 1.46 10.14
CA TYR A 114 -11.95 0.20 10.38
C TYR A 114 -12.75 0.25 11.67
N ALA A 115 -13.89 -0.44 11.67
CA ALA A 115 -14.69 -0.67 12.87
C ALA A 115 -15.05 -2.16 13.01
N LYS A 116 -15.51 -2.55 14.18
CA LYS A 116 -16.12 -3.85 14.38
C LYS A 116 -17.40 -3.94 13.55
N ARG A 117 -17.55 -5.03 12.81
CA ARG A 117 -18.73 -5.23 11.95
C ARG A 117 -20.01 -5.17 12.75
N GLY A 118 -20.99 -4.44 12.20
CA GLY A 118 -22.27 -4.19 12.86
C GLY A 118 -22.20 -3.10 13.92
N SER A 119 -21.13 -2.30 13.94
CA SER A 119 -21.13 -1.01 14.64
C SER A 119 -22.08 -0.06 13.92
N ASP A 120 -22.86 0.72 14.63
CA ASP A 120 -23.75 1.73 14.01
C ASP A 120 -23.00 3.00 13.58
N LEU A 121 -21.65 2.95 13.55
CA LEU A 121 -20.80 4.09 13.22
C LEU A 121 -20.92 4.45 11.73
N LYS A 122 -21.10 5.74 11.48
CA LYS A 122 -21.10 6.31 10.11
C LYS A 122 -19.95 7.28 10.00
N ILE A 123 -18.87 6.82 9.38
CA ILE A 123 -17.65 7.60 9.17
C ILE A 123 -17.50 7.81 7.67
N SER A 124 -17.66 9.05 7.21
CA SER A 124 -17.49 9.45 5.82
C SER A 124 -16.40 10.51 5.63
N SER A 125 -15.89 11.03 6.74
CA SER A 125 -14.89 12.11 6.75
C SER A 125 -13.99 12.04 7.98
N LEU A 126 -12.88 12.78 7.95
CA LEU A 126 -12.04 12.99 9.13
C LEU A 126 -12.81 13.67 10.28
N ASP A 127 -13.77 14.56 9.96
CA ASP A 127 -14.56 15.25 10.96
C ASP A 127 -15.53 14.30 11.68
N ASP A 128 -16.01 13.26 11.03
CA ASP A 128 -16.80 12.23 11.69
C ASP A 128 -15.93 11.39 12.63
N ALA A 129 -14.71 11.02 12.18
CA ALA A 129 -13.76 10.28 13.00
C ALA A 129 -13.28 11.08 14.24
N ARG A 130 -13.29 12.41 14.22
CA ARG A 130 -13.00 13.23 15.40
C ARG A 130 -14.05 13.10 16.52
N LYS A 131 -15.28 12.73 16.17
CA LYS A 131 -16.42 12.67 17.10
C LYS A 131 -16.51 11.34 17.84
N VAL A 132 -15.81 10.29 17.38
CA VAL A 132 -15.79 9.00 18.08
C VAL A 132 -14.99 9.09 19.38
N LYS A 133 -15.23 8.16 20.28
CA LYS A 133 -14.60 8.15 21.59
C LYS A 133 -13.07 7.96 21.47
N SER A 134 -12.62 7.03 20.63
CA SER A 134 -11.19 6.75 20.47
C SER A 134 -10.88 6.01 19.15
N ILE A 135 -9.67 6.28 18.64
CA ILE A 135 -9.10 5.68 17.44
C ILE A 135 -7.79 5.00 17.82
N ALA A 136 -7.70 3.70 17.64
CA ALA A 136 -6.45 2.96 17.82
C ALA A 136 -5.47 3.26 16.68
N VAL A 137 -4.21 3.53 17.05
CA VAL A 137 -3.11 3.80 16.14
C VAL A 137 -1.83 3.15 16.63
N TYR A 138 -0.94 2.79 15.70
CA TYR A 138 0.38 2.27 16.00
C TYR A 138 1.33 3.43 16.34
N LYS A 139 2.11 3.26 17.41
CA LYS A 139 3.04 4.26 17.93
C LYS A 139 4.14 4.61 16.91
N ASP A 140 4.37 5.90 16.74
CA ASP A 140 5.35 6.45 15.80
C ASP A 140 5.16 6.04 14.33
N ASP A 141 4.02 5.40 14.00
CA ASP A 141 3.67 5.10 12.63
C ASP A 141 3.14 6.32 11.87
N SER A 142 3.12 6.22 10.56
CA SER A 142 2.65 7.26 9.64
C SER A 142 1.20 7.65 9.90
N ASN A 143 0.35 6.72 10.35
CA ASN A 143 -1.06 6.95 10.64
C ASN A 143 -1.25 7.76 11.93
N GLN A 144 -0.49 7.46 12.99
CA GLN A 144 -0.50 8.27 14.19
C GLN A 144 -0.05 9.70 13.88
N LEU A 145 1.08 9.85 13.21
CA LEU A 145 1.66 11.17 12.90
C LEU A 145 0.73 11.99 12.01
N PHE A 146 0.08 11.35 11.03
CA PHE A 146 -0.93 11.99 10.19
C PHE A 146 -2.11 12.51 11.01
N LEU A 147 -2.68 11.70 11.89
CA LEU A 147 -3.82 12.13 12.71
C LEU A 147 -3.44 13.24 13.69
N ILE A 148 -2.23 13.20 14.26
CA ILE A 148 -1.69 14.30 15.09
C ILE A 148 -1.59 15.59 14.27
N GLU A 149 -1.02 15.53 13.04
CA GLU A 149 -0.93 16.68 12.14
C GLU A 149 -2.31 17.25 11.81
N LYS A 150 -3.31 16.38 11.66
CA LYS A 150 -4.72 16.78 11.45
C LYS A 150 -5.42 17.25 12.73
N GLY A 151 -4.74 17.30 13.88
CA GLY A 151 -5.26 17.82 15.13
C GLY A 151 -6.22 16.86 15.86
N PHE A 152 -6.10 15.55 15.68
CA PHE A 152 -6.84 14.57 16.45
C PHE A 152 -6.31 14.48 17.89
N THR A 153 -7.20 14.39 18.86
CA THR A 153 -6.89 14.28 20.28
C THR A 153 -7.43 13.00 20.92
N ASN A 154 -8.20 12.23 20.18
CA ASN A 154 -8.86 10.99 20.61
C ASN A 154 -8.10 9.72 20.16
N LEU A 155 -6.76 9.76 20.19
CA LEU A 155 -5.91 8.63 19.78
C LEU A 155 -5.63 7.70 20.97
N ASP A 156 -5.82 6.41 20.74
CA ASP A 156 -5.35 5.32 21.61
C ASP A 156 -4.08 4.71 20.97
N VAL A 157 -2.91 5.03 21.52
CA VAL A 157 -1.61 4.67 20.96
C VAL A 157 -1.18 3.29 21.44
N ASN A 158 -0.80 2.42 20.55
CA ASN A 158 -0.45 1.02 20.78
C ASN A 158 0.93 0.66 20.21
N GLU A 159 1.53 -0.41 20.70
CA GLU A 159 2.86 -0.85 20.28
C GLU A 159 2.89 -1.53 18.88
N ASN A 160 1.74 -1.95 18.36
CA ASN A 160 1.57 -2.52 17.01
C ASN A 160 0.08 -2.60 16.60
N ASP A 161 -0.18 -2.85 15.32
CA ASP A 161 -1.54 -2.97 14.78
C ASP A 161 -2.31 -4.17 15.33
N VAL A 162 -1.62 -5.26 15.69
CA VAL A 162 -2.28 -6.42 16.32
C VAL A 162 -2.94 -6.03 17.63
N GLN A 163 -2.30 -5.15 18.44
CA GLN A 163 -2.92 -4.63 19.66
C GLN A 163 -4.08 -3.68 19.35
N CYS A 164 -3.96 -2.85 18.30
CA CYS A 164 -5.04 -1.99 17.83
C CYS A 164 -6.29 -2.82 17.49
N ILE A 165 -6.12 -3.87 16.71
CA ILE A 165 -7.22 -4.78 16.31
C ILE A 165 -7.83 -5.47 17.52
N LYS A 166 -7.04 -5.98 18.47
CA LYS A 166 -7.55 -6.59 19.70
C LYS A 166 -8.40 -5.61 20.51
N LYS A 167 -7.94 -4.37 20.68
CA LYS A 167 -8.72 -3.33 21.38
C LYS A 167 -10.02 -2.98 20.65
N LEU A 168 -9.99 -2.94 19.32
CA LEU A 168 -11.18 -2.74 18.49
C LEU A 168 -12.21 -3.84 18.74
N MET A 169 -11.78 -5.11 18.71
CA MET A 169 -12.67 -6.24 18.92
C MET A 169 -13.21 -6.34 20.35
N ASP A 170 -12.42 -5.93 21.35
CA ASP A 170 -12.80 -5.82 22.75
C ASP A 170 -13.77 -4.64 23.02
N GLY A 171 -14.04 -3.76 22.04
CA GLY A 171 -14.84 -2.55 22.20
C GLY A 171 -14.16 -1.48 23.07
N LYS A 172 -12.84 -1.54 23.24
CA LYS A 172 -12.06 -0.53 23.99
C LYS A 172 -11.83 0.73 23.18
N VAL A 173 -11.84 0.62 21.86
CA VAL A 173 -11.77 1.71 20.88
C VAL A 173 -12.89 1.56 19.86
N ASP A 174 -13.29 2.66 19.25
CA ASP A 174 -14.35 2.68 18.24
C ASP A 174 -13.83 2.40 16.85
N LEU A 175 -12.64 2.93 16.54
CA LEU A 175 -12.00 2.81 15.24
C LEU A 175 -10.53 2.34 15.37
N TRP A 176 -10.05 1.75 14.31
CA TRP A 176 -8.64 1.55 14.03
C TRP A 176 -8.31 2.17 12.68
N LEU A 177 -7.20 2.90 12.56
CA LEU A 177 -6.66 3.37 11.28
C LEU A 177 -5.53 2.44 10.86
N GLY A 178 -5.71 1.73 9.76
CA GLY A 178 -4.74 0.74 9.30
C GLY A 178 -4.79 0.45 7.81
N PRO A 179 -3.83 -0.38 7.31
CA PRO A 179 -3.64 -0.67 5.89
C PRO A 179 -4.65 -1.69 5.36
N SER A 180 -5.13 -1.51 4.12
CA SER A 180 -6.04 -2.47 3.48
C SER A 180 -5.34 -3.76 3.06
N GLU A 181 -4.13 -3.66 2.54
CA GLU A 181 -3.39 -4.79 1.98
C GLU A 181 -2.88 -5.75 3.06
N GLY A 182 -2.41 -5.20 4.19
CA GLY A 182 -1.92 -5.96 5.34
C GLY A 182 -3.02 -6.42 6.30
N PHE A 183 -4.20 -5.79 6.25
CA PHE A 183 -5.28 -6.00 7.20
C PHE A 183 -5.64 -7.48 7.47
N PRO A 184 -5.83 -8.36 6.47
CA PRO A 184 -6.18 -9.74 6.75
C PRO A 184 -5.11 -10.50 7.55
N PHE A 185 -3.83 -10.26 7.28
CA PHE A 185 -2.72 -10.85 8.03
C PHE A 185 -2.71 -10.38 9.47
N LEU A 186 -2.84 -9.06 9.68
CA LEU A 186 -2.87 -8.45 11.01
C LEU A 186 -4.07 -8.95 11.84
N ALA A 187 -5.24 -9.11 11.22
CA ALA A 187 -6.41 -9.67 11.88
C ALA A 187 -6.17 -11.12 12.34
N TYR A 188 -5.58 -11.97 11.48
CA TYR A 188 -5.26 -13.35 11.87
C TYR A 188 -4.18 -13.42 12.95
N GLN A 189 -3.15 -12.58 12.90
CA GLN A 189 -2.17 -12.47 13.99
C GLN A 189 -2.82 -12.03 15.32
N ALA A 190 -3.88 -11.22 15.24
CA ALA A 190 -4.67 -10.84 16.40
C ALA A 190 -5.59 -11.97 16.92
N GLY A 191 -5.73 -13.08 16.18
CA GLY A 191 -6.67 -14.15 16.46
C GLY A 191 -8.12 -13.81 16.09
N VAL A 192 -8.31 -12.87 15.15
CA VAL A 192 -9.61 -12.32 14.76
C VAL A 192 -9.92 -12.75 13.31
N ASN A 193 -11.17 -13.14 13.07
CA ASN A 193 -11.65 -13.36 11.70
C ASN A 193 -11.77 -11.98 10.99
N PRO A 194 -11.09 -11.75 9.87
CA PRO A 194 -11.20 -10.48 9.13
C PRO A 194 -12.63 -10.08 8.78
N ALA A 195 -13.53 -11.05 8.60
CA ALA A 195 -14.93 -10.79 8.32
C ALA A 195 -15.69 -10.12 9.49
N GLU A 196 -15.13 -10.08 10.69
CA GLU A 196 -15.72 -9.39 11.85
C GLU A 196 -15.36 -7.90 11.92
N ILE A 197 -14.51 -7.45 11.02
CA ILE A 197 -14.08 -6.06 10.90
C ILE A 197 -14.55 -5.54 9.54
N GLU A 198 -14.95 -4.27 9.49
CA GLU A 198 -15.38 -3.64 8.24
C GLU A 198 -14.68 -2.30 8.00
N PRO A 199 -14.26 -2.02 6.75
CA PRO A 199 -13.78 -0.71 6.38
C PRO A 199 -14.95 0.27 6.30
N LEU A 200 -14.83 1.43 6.94
CA LEU A 200 -15.85 2.48 6.91
C LEU A 200 -15.50 3.61 5.95
N SER A 201 -14.25 4.09 5.99
CA SER A 201 -13.83 5.23 5.16
C SER A 201 -12.37 5.12 4.76
N TYR A 202 -12.12 5.34 3.48
CA TYR A 202 -10.78 5.55 2.96
C TYR A 202 -10.20 6.87 3.48
N VAL A 203 -8.96 6.84 3.94
CA VAL A 203 -8.29 8.03 4.49
C VAL A 203 -7.27 8.59 3.50
N ARG A 204 -6.32 7.75 3.08
CA ARG A 204 -5.23 8.16 2.17
C ARG A 204 -4.47 6.95 1.63
N ARG A 205 -3.61 7.18 0.63
CA ARG A 205 -2.51 6.28 0.27
C ARG A 205 -1.23 6.76 0.94
N THR A 206 -0.45 5.81 1.43
CA THR A 206 0.90 6.04 1.94
C THR A 206 1.87 5.23 1.09
N ASP A 207 2.75 5.91 0.38
CA ASP A 207 3.83 5.25 -0.36
C ASP A 207 4.98 4.92 0.58
N TRP A 208 5.58 3.73 0.40
CA TRP A 208 6.67 3.23 1.23
C TRP A 208 8.01 3.34 0.54
N TYR A 209 8.98 3.75 1.33
CA TYR A 209 10.34 4.04 0.91
C TYR A 209 11.37 3.34 1.81
N LEU A 210 12.60 3.34 1.36
CA LEU A 210 13.77 3.15 2.18
C LEU A 210 14.14 4.52 2.77
N ALA A 211 14.17 4.64 4.09
CA ALA A 211 14.55 5.84 4.82
C ALA A 211 15.97 5.68 5.35
N PHE A 212 16.90 6.39 4.76
CA PHE A 212 18.31 6.40 5.17
C PHE A 212 18.57 7.51 6.19
N ASN A 213 19.49 7.26 7.12
CA ASN A 213 19.98 8.32 8.00
C ASN A 213 20.45 9.54 7.18
N ARG A 214 20.18 10.74 7.68
CA ARG A 214 20.52 12.01 6.96
C ARG A 214 21.98 12.17 6.59
N LEU A 215 22.88 11.55 7.33
CA LEU A 215 24.34 11.62 7.08
C LEU A 215 24.78 10.65 5.99
N THR A 216 23.90 9.79 5.46
CA THR A 216 24.22 8.91 4.34
C THR A 216 24.65 9.74 3.12
N PRO A 217 25.78 9.43 2.45
CA PRO A 217 26.23 10.15 1.27
C PRO A 217 25.18 10.15 0.15
N ASP A 218 25.05 11.28 -0.57
CA ASP A 218 24.09 11.39 -1.69
C ASP A 218 24.41 10.38 -2.80
N THR A 219 25.70 10.11 -3.04
CA THR A 219 26.13 9.07 -4.00
C THR A 219 25.59 7.68 -3.66
N THR A 220 25.45 7.35 -2.38
CA THR A 220 24.82 6.11 -1.94
C THR A 220 23.32 6.12 -2.28
N ILE A 221 22.61 7.21 -1.98
CA ILE A 221 21.19 7.36 -2.28
C ILE A 221 20.92 7.23 -3.79
N GLU A 222 21.72 7.92 -4.61
CA GLU A 222 21.64 7.87 -6.07
C GLU A 222 21.89 6.44 -6.61
N ALA A 223 22.89 5.74 -6.08
CA ALA A 223 23.19 4.37 -6.47
C ALA A 223 22.04 3.41 -6.16
N TRP A 224 21.43 3.52 -4.97
CA TRP A 224 20.29 2.71 -4.58
C TRP A 224 19.04 3.05 -5.39
N GLN A 225 18.76 4.33 -5.64
CA GLN A 225 17.63 4.72 -6.49
C GLN A 225 17.79 4.20 -7.92
N LYS A 226 18.96 4.36 -8.52
CA LYS A 226 19.27 3.84 -9.86
C LYS A 226 19.09 2.30 -9.93
N ALA A 227 19.51 1.57 -8.89
CA ALA A 227 19.32 0.14 -8.81
C ALA A 227 17.83 -0.24 -8.75
N LEU A 228 17.03 0.50 -7.98
CA LEU A 228 15.58 0.31 -7.89
C LEU A 228 14.88 0.62 -9.22
N ASP A 229 15.26 1.71 -9.86
CA ASP A 229 14.69 2.10 -11.15
C ASP A 229 14.97 1.04 -12.23
N ALA A 230 16.18 0.48 -12.25
CA ALA A 230 16.54 -0.63 -13.13
C ALA A 230 15.78 -1.93 -12.80
N MET A 231 15.41 -2.16 -11.53
CA MET A 231 14.57 -3.30 -11.17
C MET A 231 13.13 -3.15 -11.68
N LYS A 232 12.61 -1.92 -11.73
CA LYS A 232 11.23 -1.62 -12.16
C LYS A 232 11.09 -1.52 -13.68
N ASN A 233 12.13 -1.04 -14.35
CA ASN A 233 12.09 -0.75 -15.77
C ASN A 233 13.07 -1.66 -16.52
N PRO A 234 12.61 -2.80 -17.04
CA PRO A 234 13.46 -3.72 -17.83
C PRO A 234 13.90 -3.05 -19.15
N ASP A 235 15.14 -3.34 -19.58
CA ASP A 235 15.73 -2.78 -20.83
C ASP A 235 14.97 -3.16 -22.10
N LYS A 236 14.10 -4.17 -22.03
CA LYS A 236 13.33 -4.68 -23.17
C LYS A 236 11.84 -4.63 -22.92
N PRO A 237 11.03 -4.07 -23.83
CA PRO A 237 9.57 -4.12 -23.73
C PRO A 237 9.06 -5.57 -23.68
N GLY A 238 8.05 -5.81 -22.83
CA GLY A 238 7.41 -7.13 -22.69
C GLY A 238 8.16 -8.12 -21.80
N VAL A 239 9.28 -7.72 -21.19
CA VAL A 239 9.96 -8.52 -20.16
C VAL A 239 9.39 -8.15 -18.79
N VAL A 240 9.05 -9.16 -18.00
CA VAL A 240 8.64 -8.96 -16.59
C VAL A 240 9.80 -8.33 -15.83
N SER A 241 9.56 -7.25 -15.13
CA SER A 241 10.58 -6.59 -14.31
C SER A 241 10.94 -7.45 -13.09
N ILE A 242 12.15 -7.30 -12.57
CA ILE A 242 12.56 -7.98 -11.31
C ILE A 242 11.62 -7.58 -10.17
N TYR A 243 11.20 -6.32 -10.14
CA TYR A 243 10.23 -5.82 -9.15
C TYR A 243 8.89 -6.57 -9.28
N GLU A 244 8.32 -6.65 -10.48
CA GLU A 244 7.06 -7.35 -10.72
C GLU A 244 7.18 -8.86 -10.40
N ASP A 245 8.30 -9.50 -10.75
CA ASP A 245 8.54 -10.91 -10.45
C ASP A 245 8.57 -11.17 -8.94
N ILE A 246 9.24 -10.31 -8.16
CA ILE A 246 9.22 -10.38 -6.70
C ILE A 246 7.79 -10.25 -6.17
N ILE A 247 7.05 -9.22 -6.56
CA ILE A 247 5.67 -9.02 -6.08
C ILE A 247 4.80 -10.21 -6.44
N THR A 248 4.88 -10.68 -7.69
CA THR A 248 4.05 -11.79 -8.16
C THR A 248 4.45 -13.15 -7.56
N SER A 249 5.66 -13.30 -7.03
CA SER A 249 6.07 -14.51 -6.30
C SER A 249 5.30 -14.69 -4.97
N TYR A 250 4.79 -13.61 -4.40
CA TYR A 250 3.92 -13.61 -3.22
C TYR A 250 2.43 -13.73 -3.56
N VAL A 251 2.08 -13.77 -4.84
CA VAL A 251 0.71 -14.07 -5.28
C VAL A 251 0.50 -15.57 -5.14
N LEU A 252 -0.57 -15.95 -4.45
CA LEU A 252 -0.87 -17.36 -4.23
C LEU A 252 -1.13 -18.05 -5.58
N PRO A 253 -0.38 -19.13 -5.91
CA PRO A 253 -0.36 -19.73 -7.23
C PRO A 253 -1.66 -20.47 -7.59
N ARG A 254 -2.48 -20.77 -6.60
CA ARG A 254 -3.75 -21.48 -6.77
C ARG A 254 -4.84 -20.84 -5.93
N TYR A 255 -5.89 -20.46 -6.62
CA TYR A 255 -7.21 -20.31 -6.02
C TYR A 255 -7.93 -21.65 -6.14
N ALA A 256 -7.96 -22.42 -5.04
CA ALA A 256 -8.54 -23.75 -5.04
C ALA A 256 -10.04 -23.71 -5.35
N ALA A 257 -10.41 -24.41 -6.40
CA ALA A 257 -11.67 -25.11 -6.64
C ALA A 257 -12.97 -24.40 -6.22
N ASN A 258 -13.43 -23.52 -6.99
CA ASN A 258 -14.77 -23.04 -7.31
C ASN A 258 -14.63 -21.68 -8.02
N SER A 259 -13.66 -21.60 -8.94
CA SER A 259 -13.48 -20.39 -9.74
C SER A 259 -14.76 -20.11 -10.53
N VAL A 260 -15.20 -18.87 -10.46
CA VAL A 260 -16.30 -18.37 -11.28
C VAL A 260 -15.95 -18.60 -12.74
N SER A 261 -16.85 -19.17 -13.53
CA SER A 261 -16.62 -19.34 -14.97
C SER A 261 -16.62 -17.98 -15.69
N LYS A 262 -15.93 -17.89 -16.82
CA LYS A 262 -15.94 -16.68 -17.65
C LYS A 262 -17.36 -16.31 -18.09
N GLU A 263 -18.18 -17.31 -18.38
CA GLU A 263 -19.56 -17.15 -18.80
C GLU A 263 -20.42 -16.50 -17.72
N ALA A 264 -20.25 -16.91 -16.44
CA ALA A 264 -20.97 -16.32 -15.32
C ALA A 264 -20.57 -14.84 -15.10
N VAL A 265 -19.29 -14.52 -15.24
CA VAL A 265 -18.79 -13.13 -15.20
C VAL A 265 -19.42 -12.28 -16.32
N ILE A 266 -19.37 -12.78 -17.56
CA ILE A 266 -19.96 -12.09 -18.71
C ILE A 266 -21.46 -11.86 -18.51
N GLN A 267 -22.20 -12.89 -18.09
CA GLN A 267 -23.64 -12.80 -17.85
C GLN A 267 -23.99 -11.73 -16.79
N LEU A 268 -23.20 -11.65 -15.72
CA LEU A 268 -23.42 -10.64 -14.68
C LEU A 268 -23.12 -9.22 -15.19
N VAL A 269 -22.06 -9.04 -15.98
CA VAL A 269 -21.75 -7.75 -16.62
C VAL A 269 -22.86 -7.33 -17.60
N GLU A 270 -23.35 -8.27 -18.44
CA GLU A 270 -24.42 -8.00 -19.41
C GLU A 270 -25.71 -7.59 -18.71
N LYS A 271 -26.11 -8.33 -17.68
CA LYS A 271 -27.28 -7.99 -16.87
C LYS A 271 -27.13 -6.62 -16.21
N THR A 272 -26.01 -6.36 -15.55
CA THR A 272 -25.75 -5.10 -14.87
C THR A 272 -25.74 -3.92 -15.86
N SER A 273 -25.16 -4.13 -17.04
CA SER A 273 -25.16 -3.14 -18.11
C SER A 273 -26.57 -2.79 -18.58
N SER A 274 -27.43 -3.79 -18.72
CA SER A 274 -28.85 -3.57 -19.06
C SER A 274 -29.60 -2.82 -17.95
N ASP A 275 -29.34 -3.18 -16.69
CA ASP A 275 -29.96 -2.51 -15.54
C ASP A 275 -29.54 -1.02 -15.45
N ILE A 276 -28.25 -0.73 -15.67
CA ILE A 276 -27.73 0.67 -15.69
C ILE A 276 -28.31 1.47 -16.85
N ALA A 277 -28.46 0.86 -18.03
CA ALA A 277 -29.08 1.52 -19.17
C ALA A 277 -30.55 1.86 -18.91
N ALA A 278 -31.25 1.04 -18.15
CA ALA A 278 -32.66 1.25 -17.78
C ALA A 278 -32.83 2.24 -16.61
N ASP A 279 -32.02 2.12 -15.54
CA ASP A 279 -32.07 2.93 -14.32
C ASP A 279 -30.68 2.97 -13.67
N ALA A 280 -29.85 3.92 -14.02
CA ALA A 280 -28.49 4.04 -13.51
C ALA A 280 -28.46 4.29 -11.99
N ALA A 281 -29.24 5.25 -11.50
CA ALA A 281 -29.22 5.67 -10.11
C ALA A 281 -29.74 4.56 -9.17
N GLY A 282 -30.88 3.94 -9.52
CA GLY A 282 -31.43 2.83 -8.75
C GLY A 282 -30.55 1.58 -8.78
N THR A 283 -29.86 1.32 -9.91
CA THR A 283 -28.94 0.21 -10.03
C THR A 283 -27.69 0.44 -9.16
N PHE A 284 -27.09 1.64 -9.18
CA PHE A 284 -25.95 1.95 -8.30
C PHE A 284 -26.31 1.83 -6.82
N SER A 285 -27.51 2.27 -6.42
CA SER A 285 -27.99 2.09 -5.05
C SER A 285 -28.04 0.63 -4.64
N LYS A 286 -28.55 -0.25 -5.52
CA LYS A 286 -28.61 -1.70 -5.28
C LYS A 286 -27.23 -2.36 -5.24
N ILE A 287 -26.31 -1.95 -6.14
CA ILE A 287 -24.92 -2.42 -6.16
C ILE A 287 -24.24 -2.04 -4.83
N ASN A 288 -24.30 -0.77 -4.44
CA ASN A 288 -23.68 -0.27 -3.21
C ASN A 288 -24.26 -0.86 -1.93
N ALA A 289 -25.51 -1.36 -1.98
CA ALA A 289 -26.14 -2.08 -0.90
C ALA A 289 -25.80 -3.59 -0.89
N GLY A 290 -24.94 -4.05 -1.81
CA GLY A 290 -24.57 -5.47 -1.93
C GLY A 290 -25.76 -6.39 -2.20
N GLN A 291 -26.78 -5.92 -2.94
CA GLN A 291 -27.96 -6.72 -3.25
C GLN A 291 -27.67 -7.74 -4.36
N SER A 292 -28.28 -8.91 -4.25
CA SER A 292 -28.29 -9.87 -5.36
C SER A 292 -29.00 -9.25 -6.59
N PRO A 293 -28.47 -9.48 -7.82
CA PRO A 293 -27.39 -10.38 -8.18
C PRO A 293 -25.98 -9.74 -8.14
N TYR A 294 -25.83 -8.48 -7.75
CA TYR A 294 -24.56 -7.73 -7.86
C TYR A 294 -23.48 -8.18 -6.89
N LEU A 295 -23.88 -8.80 -5.78
CA LEU A 295 -23.03 -9.52 -4.83
C LEU A 295 -23.70 -10.82 -4.45
N ASP A 296 -23.00 -11.94 -4.58
CA ASP A 296 -23.44 -13.23 -4.06
C ASP A 296 -22.80 -13.45 -2.68
N LYS A 297 -23.63 -13.46 -1.61
CA LYS A 297 -23.14 -13.69 -0.23
C LYS A 297 -22.52 -15.08 -0.02
N GLY A 298 -22.91 -16.08 -0.85
CA GLY A 298 -22.29 -17.40 -0.86
C GLY A 298 -20.98 -17.46 -1.63
N ARG A 299 -20.72 -16.44 -2.45
CA ARG A 299 -19.53 -16.30 -3.30
C ARG A 299 -19.04 -14.84 -3.29
N PRO A 300 -18.47 -14.38 -2.19
CA PRO A 300 -18.06 -12.99 -2.04
C PRO A 300 -16.94 -12.57 -3.02
N ASP A 301 -16.33 -13.52 -3.70
CA ASP A 301 -15.37 -13.33 -4.78
C ASP A 301 -16.01 -12.88 -6.12
N LEU A 302 -17.34 -13.01 -6.26
CA LEU A 302 -18.11 -12.57 -7.44
C LEU A 302 -18.93 -11.32 -7.09
N TYR A 303 -18.45 -10.16 -7.52
CA TYR A 303 -19.11 -8.88 -7.27
C TYR A 303 -18.92 -7.89 -8.42
N VAL A 304 -19.89 -6.97 -8.52
CA VAL A 304 -19.90 -5.89 -9.52
C VAL A 304 -19.21 -4.67 -8.96
N TYR A 305 -18.42 -4.03 -9.80
CA TYR A 305 -17.92 -2.67 -9.59
C TYR A 305 -17.97 -1.87 -10.90
N VAL A 306 -18.15 -0.55 -10.78
CA VAL A 306 -18.44 0.32 -11.93
C VAL A 306 -17.59 1.57 -11.86
N PHE A 307 -16.90 1.91 -12.95
CA PHE A 307 -16.19 3.17 -13.11
C PHE A 307 -16.94 4.13 -14.05
N ASP A 308 -16.72 5.41 -13.86
CA ASP A 308 -16.96 6.38 -14.91
C ASP A 308 -15.78 6.45 -15.91
N LYS A 309 -15.93 7.22 -16.97
CA LYS A 309 -14.87 7.39 -17.99
C LYS A 309 -13.60 8.08 -17.47
N TYR A 310 -13.59 8.62 -16.27
CA TYR A 310 -12.46 9.28 -15.63
C TYR A 310 -11.77 8.41 -14.56
N VAL A 311 -12.11 7.12 -14.52
CA VAL A 311 -11.60 6.14 -13.55
C VAL A 311 -12.06 6.45 -12.11
N THR A 312 -13.23 7.10 -11.97
CA THR A 312 -13.88 7.31 -10.67
C THR A 312 -14.84 6.15 -10.40
N GLU A 313 -14.76 5.55 -9.23
CA GLU A 313 -15.67 4.47 -8.83
C GLU A 313 -17.10 5.03 -8.69
N ALA A 314 -18.02 4.56 -9.53
CA ALA A 314 -19.43 4.96 -9.51
C ALA A 314 -20.29 4.06 -8.62
N ALA A 315 -19.94 2.77 -8.53
CA ALA A 315 -20.59 1.80 -7.66
C ALA A 315 -19.67 0.62 -7.36
N ASN A 316 -19.79 0.02 -6.16
CA ASN A 316 -19.03 -1.17 -5.77
C ASN A 316 -19.81 -2.01 -4.78
N ALA A 317 -20.07 -3.28 -5.14
CA ALA A 317 -20.91 -4.17 -4.34
C ALA A 317 -20.18 -4.79 -3.14
N ASP A 318 -18.86 -4.96 -3.23
CA ASP A 318 -18.03 -5.51 -2.16
C ASP A 318 -17.60 -4.42 -1.16
N ASN A 319 -17.16 -3.28 -1.68
CA ASN A 319 -16.67 -2.17 -0.86
C ASN A 319 -17.29 -0.83 -1.30
N PRO A 320 -18.50 -0.48 -0.82
CA PRO A 320 -19.15 0.77 -1.18
C PRO A 320 -18.41 2.03 -0.67
N ALA A 321 -17.47 1.89 0.27
CA ALA A 321 -16.68 3.01 0.78
C ALA A 321 -15.69 3.60 -0.23
N VAL A 322 -15.42 2.90 -1.35
CA VAL A 322 -14.60 3.44 -2.45
C VAL A 322 -15.39 4.30 -3.45
N VAL A 323 -16.71 4.34 -3.37
CA VAL A 323 -17.56 5.09 -4.30
C VAL A 323 -17.23 6.58 -4.24
N GLY A 324 -17.07 7.18 -5.41
CA GLY A 324 -16.64 8.58 -5.57
C GLY A 324 -15.11 8.78 -5.56
N ARG A 325 -14.33 7.76 -5.25
CA ARG A 325 -12.87 7.84 -5.33
C ARG A 325 -12.39 7.75 -6.77
N ASN A 326 -11.49 8.66 -7.15
CA ASN A 326 -10.77 8.58 -8.42
C ASN A 326 -9.52 7.71 -8.28
N PHE A 327 -9.38 6.72 -9.17
CA PHE A 327 -8.28 5.77 -9.17
C PHE A 327 -7.33 5.94 -10.36
N LYS A 328 -7.44 7.04 -11.11
CA LYS A 328 -6.57 7.27 -12.25
C LYS A 328 -5.10 7.30 -11.84
N GLY A 329 -4.27 6.52 -12.52
CA GLY A 329 -2.84 6.41 -12.23
C GLY A 329 -2.51 5.62 -10.96
N VAL A 330 -3.50 4.95 -10.35
CA VAL A 330 -3.31 4.14 -9.13
C VAL A 330 -3.00 2.69 -9.52
N PRO A 331 -1.74 2.20 -9.33
CA PRO A 331 -1.37 0.84 -9.70
C PRO A 331 -1.97 -0.20 -8.74
N ASP A 332 -1.98 -1.46 -9.18
CA ASP A 332 -2.12 -2.62 -8.30
C ASP A 332 -0.80 -2.91 -7.55
N MET A 333 -0.79 -3.97 -6.74
CA MET A 333 0.41 -4.36 -5.97
C MET A 333 1.59 -4.78 -6.85
N ALA A 334 1.34 -5.22 -8.09
CA ALA A 334 2.39 -5.55 -9.07
C ALA A 334 2.83 -4.34 -9.92
N GLY A 335 2.28 -3.16 -9.67
CA GLY A 335 2.62 -1.93 -10.38
C GLY A 335 1.81 -1.68 -11.66
N ARG A 336 0.75 -2.46 -11.94
CA ARG A 336 -0.06 -2.34 -13.14
C ARG A 336 -1.19 -1.33 -12.95
N LEU A 337 -1.38 -0.46 -13.91
CA LEU A 337 -2.48 0.52 -13.94
C LEU A 337 -3.79 -0.13 -14.43
N PHE A 338 -4.21 -1.22 -13.79
CA PHE A 338 -5.30 -2.06 -14.31
C PHE A 338 -6.64 -1.30 -14.43
N ARG A 339 -6.92 -0.34 -13.56
CA ARG A 339 -8.17 0.43 -13.61
C ARG A 339 -8.19 1.39 -14.80
N ASP A 340 -7.04 2.01 -15.09
CA ASP A 340 -6.87 2.81 -16.31
C ASP A 340 -7.05 1.94 -17.55
N ASN A 341 -6.42 0.74 -17.58
CA ASN A 341 -6.53 -0.20 -18.68
C ASN A 341 -7.96 -0.70 -18.91
N LEU A 342 -8.71 -1.00 -17.82
CA LEU A 342 -10.13 -1.37 -17.90
C LEU A 342 -10.95 -0.28 -18.57
N VAL A 343 -10.79 0.99 -18.14
CA VAL A 343 -11.57 2.12 -18.66
C VAL A 343 -11.13 2.46 -20.09
N GLU A 344 -9.84 2.56 -20.37
CA GLU A 344 -9.31 2.85 -21.70
C GLU A 344 -9.68 1.73 -22.69
N GLY A 345 -9.55 0.46 -22.29
CA GLY A 345 -9.96 -0.69 -23.06
C GLY A 345 -11.44 -0.68 -23.40
N ALA A 346 -12.31 -0.30 -22.43
CA ALA A 346 -13.75 -0.19 -22.64
C ALA A 346 -14.10 0.96 -23.60
N LEU A 347 -13.49 2.12 -23.43
CA LEU A 347 -13.69 3.26 -24.32
C LEU A 347 -13.25 2.98 -25.75
N LYS A 348 -12.19 2.19 -25.94
CA LYS A 348 -11.63 1.86 -27.26
C LYS A 348 -12.35 0.70 -27.95
N ASN A 349 -12.64 -0.38 -27.20
CA ASN A 349 -13.06 -1.67 -27.77
C ASN A 349 -14.50 -2.05 -27.38
N GLY A 350 -15.13 -1.31 -26.46
CA GLY A 350 -16.44 -1.62 -25.91
C GLY A 350 -16.43 -2.67 -24.80
N THR A 351 -15.73 -3.79 -25.02
CA THR A 351 -15.61 -4.90 -24.07
C THR A 351 -14.21 -5.52 -24.10
N GLY A 352 -13.84 -6.24 -23.05
CA GLY A 352 -12.57 -6.99 -23.00
C GLY A 352 -12.29 -7.59 -21.63
N TRP A 353 -11.09 -8.12 -21.47
CA TRP A 353 -10.59 -8.68 -20.23
C TRP A 353 -9.30 -7.95 -19.83
N GLU A 354 -9.12 -7.75 -18.51
CA GLU A 354 -7.90 -7.21 -17.92
C GLU A 354 -7.44 -8.09 -16.76
N ASP A 355 -6.15 -8.43 -16.75
CA ASP A 355 -5.51 -9.25 -15.72
C ASP A 355 -4.73 -8.38 -14.75
N TYR A 356 -4.89 -8.62 -13.44
CA TYR A 356 -4.23 -7.88 -12.39
C TYR A 356 -4.07 -8.70 -11.11
N VAL A 357 -3.36 -8.15 -10.13
CA VAL A 357 -3.15 -8.76 -8.82
C VAL A 357 -3.97 -8.01 -7.78
N PHE A 358 -4.78 -8.72 -7.00
CA PHE A 358 -5.64 -8.09 -6.00
C PHE A 358 -5.84 -8.97 -4.77
N THR A 359 -6.25 -8.34 -3.66
CA THR A 359 -6.75 -9.07 -2.48
C THR A 359 -8.10 -9.70 -2.78
N MET A 360 -8.45 -10.76 -2.03
CA MET A 360 -9.75 -11.43 -2.17
C MET A 360 -10.56 -11.27 -0.90
N PRO A 361 -11.86 -10.92 -0.99
CA PRO A 361 -12.71 -10.78 0.20
C PRO A 361 -12.63 -12.02 1.10
N GLY A 362 -12.34 -11.81 2.38
CA GLY A 362 -12.27 -12.88 3.39
C GLY A 362 -11.10 -13.86 3.24
N LYS A 363 -10.10 -13.57 2.42
CA LYS A 363 -8.89 -14.40 2.25
C LYS A 363 -7.62 -13.60 2.50
N ILE A 364 -6.58 -14.29 2.96
CA ILE A 364 -5.25 -13.72 3.15
C ILE A 364 -4.45 -13.90 1.87
N GLY A 365 -3.71 -12.86 1.48
CA GLY A 365 -2.74 -12.89 0.39
C GLY A 365 -3.18 -12.13 -0.85
N LEU A 366 -2.33 -12.22 -1.86
CA LEU A 366 -2.55 -11.67 -3.18
C LEU A 366 -2.97 -12.80 -4.14
N PHE A 367 -3.84 -12.47 -5.07
CA PHE A 367 -4.41 -13.43 -6.01
C PHE A 367 -4.39 -12.85 -7.42
N TYR A 368 -4.20 -13.70 -8.42
CA TYR A 368 -4.44 -13.33 -9.80
C TYR A 368 -5.94 -13.16 -10.02
N LYS A 369 -6.33 -12.04 -10.61
CA LYS A 369 -7.71 -11.71 -10.94
C LYS A 369 -7.80 -11.30 -12.39
N SER A 370 -8.85 -11.75 -13.09
CA SER A 370 -9.18 -11.33 -14.45
C SER A 370 -10.56 -10.74 -14.44
N ALA A 371 -10.72 -9.50 -14.90
CA ALA A 371 -12.01 -8.84 -14.96
C ALA A 371 -12.48 -8.66 -16.41
N TYR A 372 -13.71 -9.06 -16.66
CA TYR A 372 -14.43 -8.66 -17.86
C TYR A 372 -15.03 -7.27 -17.66
N TYR A 373 -14.88 -6.43 -18.66
CA TYR A 373 -15.42 -5.08 -18.65
C TYR A 373 -16.30 -4.80 -19.87
N LYS A 374 -17.28 -3.92 -19.70
CA LYS A 374 -18.17 -3.45 -20.76
C LYS A 374 -18.50 -1.99 -20.59
N LEU A 375 -18.40 -1.23 -21.71
CA LEU A 375 -18.88 0.13 -21.79
C LEU A 375 -20.40 0.14 -21.91
N VAL A 376 -21.06 0.97 -21.13
CA VAL A 376 -22.53 1.19 -21.18
C VAL A 376 -22.84 2.68 -21.08
N THR A 377 -23.90 3.12 -21.77
CA THR A 377 -24.51 4.43 -21.55
C THR A 377 -25.66 4.25 -20.57
N GLY A 378 -25.58 4.92 -19.42
CA GLY A 378 -26.64 4.88 -18.41
C GLY A 378 -27.89 5.66 -18.83
N SER A 379 -28.99 5.41 -18.12
CA SER A 379 -30.26 6.14 -18.31
C SER A 379 -30.11 7.65 -18.09
N ASP A 380 -29.03 8.09 -17.42
CA ASP A 380 -28.67 9.52 -17.22
C ASP A 380 -27.80 10.10 -18.34
N GLY A 381 -27.58 9.33 -19.42
CA GLY A 381 -26.81 9.74 -20.59
C GLY A 381 -25.28 9.71 -20.40
N LYS A 382 -24.77 9.32 -19.24
CA LYS A 382 -23.34 9.21 -18.98
C LYS A 382 -22.80 7.83 -19.36
N GLN A 383 -21.49 7.78 -19.63
CA GLN A 383 -20.78 6.54 -19.93
C GLN A 383 -20.19 5.95 -18.66
N TYR A 384 -20.38 4.65 -18.49
CA TYR A 384 -19.87 3.84 -17.39
C TYR A 384 -19.18 2.57 -17.91
N VAL A 385 -18.25 2.05 -17.13
CA VAL A 385 -17.56 0.79 -17.39
C VAL A 385 -17.96 -0.18 -16.30
N VAL A 386 -18.79 -1.16 -16.65
CA VAL A 386 -19.23 -2.23 -15.76
C VAL A 386 -18.17 -3.32 -15.74
N CYS A 387 -17.74 -3.70 -14.56
CA CYS A 387 -16.68 -4.69 -14.35
C CYS A 387 -17.14 -5.77 -13.38
N VAL A 388 -16.77 -7.01 -13.69
CA VAL A 388 -16.86 -8.16 -12.77
C VAL A 388 -15.58 -8.97 -12.91
N GLY A 389 -14.93 -9.27 -11.78
CA GLY A 389 -13.70 -10.06 -11.76
C GLY A 389 -13.93 -11.49 -11.32
N ARG A 390 -13.08 -12.39 -11.82
CA ARG A 390 -12.91 -13.75 -11.30
C ARG A 390 -11.47 -13.95 -10.85
N TYR A 391 -11.28 -14.68 -9.77
CA TYR A 391 -9.94 -15.09 -9.39
C TYR A 391 -9.53 -16.32 -10.20
N LYS A 392 -8.26 -16.40 -10.55
CA LYS A 392 -7.75 -17.43 -11.47
C LYS A 392 -6.39 -17.95 -11.04
N ASP A 393 -5.96 -19.07 -11.61
CA ASP A 393 -4.59 -19.55 -11.49
C ASP A 393 -3.65 -18.72 -12.40
N LYS A 394 -2.34 -18.66 -12.05
CA LYS A 394 -1.33 -17.93 -12.83
C LYS A 394 -1.28 -18.40 -14.31
N GLN A 395 -1.61 -19.65 -14.55
CA GLN A 395 -1.46 -20.31 -15.87
C GLN A 395 -2.71 -20.17 -16.77
N GLU A 396 -3.83 -19.64 -16.27
CA GLU A 396 -5.00 -19.32 -17.07
C GLU A 396 -4.86 -17.94 -17.78
#